data_c6e7bdcb9b458dae0d4e967439645af5
#
_entry.id   c6e7bdcb9b458dae0d4e967439645af5
#
_cell.length_a   1.000
_cell.length_b   1.000
_cell.length_c   1.000
_cell.angle_alpha   90.00
_cell.angle_beta   90.00
_cell.angle_gamma   90.00
#
_symmetry.space_group_name_H-M   'P 1'
#
loop_
_entity.id
_entity.type
_entity.pdbx_description
1 polymer ?
#
loop_
_entity_poly.entity_id
_entity_poly.type
_entity_poly.pdbx_seq_one_letter_code
_entity_poly.pdbx_strand_id
1 'polypeptide(L)'
;MTIGVFDSGLGGLTIVATMLRHLHGAQIIYIADTVNAPYGEKSPDQIRDFSIRITDYLITHHHIDALVVACNTSTSAAIIELRERYSDLIIVGTEPGLKPAISHSATKKVGVLATPATLNGEKYKALVAMLSNHYHVEVFEQPCPGLVQQIESGETTSDKTLSMLETWLSPMRDHNVDTIVLGCTHYPLVKESIQRVMHRPITFIDSAEGVTKRLIYLLGEKGFTFEGKTALHLFATGPIDPAMVEMILGENFRVSVIHSLN
;
A
#
# COMPACT_ATOMS: atom_id res chain seq x y z
N MET A 1 -1.48 22.57 -4.98
CA MET A 1 -0.39 21.60 -4.88
C MET A 1 -0.75 20.32 -5.66
N THR A 2 0.25 19.69 -6.24
CA THR A 2 0.08 18.47 -7.03
C THR A 2 0.82 17.31 -6.35
N ILE A 3 0.11 16.21 -6.11
CA ILE A 3 0.65 15.04 -5.41
C ILE A 3 0.64 13.86 -6.38
N GLY A 4 1.82 13.35 -6.70
CA GLY A 4 1.97 12.10 -7.42
C GLY A 4 1.77 10.92 -6.47
N VAL A 5 1.02 9.93 -6.90
CA VAL A 5 0.82 8.68 -6.18
C VAL A 5 1.00 7.54 -7.17
N PHE A 6 1.77 6.52 -6.84
CA PHE A 6 1.82 5.35 -7.69
C PHE A 6 1.78 4.03 -6.91
N ASP A 7 1.27 3.02 -7.58
CA ASP A 7 1.25 1.63 -7.12
C ASP A 7 1.47 0.70 -8.32
N SER A 8 1.77 -0.56 -8.04
CA SER A 8 1.88 -1.60 -9.09
C SER A 8 0.53 -1.92 -9.76
N GLY A 9 -0.58 -1.59 -9.11
CA GLY A 9 -1.93 -1.88 -9.59
C GLY A 9 -2.96 -0.91 -9.00
N LEU A 10 -4.13 -1.44 -8.63
CA LEU A 10 -5.23 -0.63 -8.10
C LEU A 10 -5.26 -0.55 -6.56
N GLY A 11 -4.48 -1.36 -5.85
CA GLY A 11 -4.50 -1.41 -4.39
C GLY A 11 -4.18 -0.07 -3.72
N GLY A 12 -3.27 0.72 -4.28
CA GLY A 12 -2.91 2.05 -3.79
C GLY A 12 -4.07 3.05 -3.74
N LEU A 13 -5.16 2.80 -4.46
CA LEU A 13 -6.39 3.58 -4.36
C LEU A 13 -7.01 3.53 -2.95
N THR A 14 -6.73 2.51 -2.15
CA THR A 14 -7.15 2.45 -0.74
C THR A 14 -6.52 3.57 0.09
N ILE A 15 -5.26 3.93 -0.23
CA ILE A 15 -4.57 5.08 0.37
C ILE A 15 -5.16 6.38 -0.19
N VAL A 16 -5.38 6.46 -1.52
CA VAL A 16 -5.99 7.63 -2.15
C VAL A 16 -7.38 7.89 -1.59
N ALA A 17 -8.21 6.88 -1.37
CA ALA A 17 -9.52 7.03 -0.72
C ALA A 17 -9.41 7.69 0.67
N THR A 18 -8.36 7.38 1.42
CA THR A 18 -8.08 8.04 2.71
C THR A 18 -7.58 9.47 2.50
N MET A 19 -6.69 9.69 1.53
CA MET A 19 -6.22 11.04 1.20
C MET A 19 -7.37 11.97 0.81
N LEU A 20 -8.33 11.51 0.00
CA LEU A 20 -9.50 12.29 -0.43
C LEU A 20 -10.38 12.74 0.75
N ARG A 21 -10.41 11.98 1.85
CA ARG A 21 -11.16 12.35 3.06
C ARG A 21 -10.46 13.40 3.93
N HIS A 22 -9.13 13.45 3.90
CA HIS A 22 -8.34 14.24 4.84
C HIS A 22 -7.55 15.38 4.19
N LEU A 23 -7.33 15.33 2.88
CA LEU A 23 -6.54 16.30 2.15
C LEU A 23 -7.45 17.21 1.34
N HIS A 24 -7.26 18.51 1.46
CA HIS A 24 -8.05 19.53 0.77
C HIS A 24 -7.18 20.37 -0.15
N GLY A 25 -7.74 20.81 -1.29
CA GLY A 25 -7.06 21.72 -2.23
C GLY A 25 -5.90 21.12 -3.00
N ALA A 26 -5.85 19.80 -3.15
CA ALA A 26 -4.80 19.10 -3.90
C ALA A 26 -5.30 18.60 -5.26
N GLN A 27 -4.37 18.47 -6.21
CA GLN A 27 -4.51 17.60 -7.36
C GLN A 27 -3.74 16.30 -7.08
N ILE A 28 -4.43 15.18 -7.07
CA ILE A 28 -3.84 13.86 -6.92
C ILE A 28 -3.73 13.22 -8.31
N ILE A 29 -2.49 12.90 -8.70
CA ILE A 29 -2.19 12.18 -9.95
C ILE A 29 -1.81 10.77 -9.56
N TYR A 30 -2.70 9.81 -9.79
CA TYR A 30 -2.45 8.40 -9.51
C TYR A 30 -2.02 7.65 -10.76
N ILE A 31 -0.95 6.86 -10.66
CA ILE A 31 -0.49 5.95 -11.70
C ILE A 31 -0.54 4.51 -11.19
N ALA A 32 -1.35 3.68 -11.86
CA ALA A 32 -1.35 2.23 -11.70
C ALA A 32 -0.42 1.60 -12.75
N ASP A 33 0.68 0.97 -12.32
CA ASP A 33 1.63 0.33 -13.25
C ASP A 33 1.23 -1.11 -13.60
N THR A 34 0.04 -1.26 -14.15
CA THR A 34 -0.61 -2.55 -14.41
C THR A 34 0.10 -3.42 -15.44
N VAL A 35 0.86 -2.83 -16.37
CA VAL A 35 1.68 -3.58 -17.34
C VAL A 35 2.78 -4.38 -16.64
N ASN A 36 3.34 -3.86 -15.56
CA ASN A 36 4.41 -4.51 -14.80
C ASN A 36 3.93 -5.24 -13.54
N ALA A 37 2.62 -5.18 -13.25
CA ALA A 37 2.03 -5.89 -12.12
C ALA A 37 2.14 -7.43 -12.25
N PRO A 38 2.18 -8.18 -11.13
CA PRO A 38 2.35 -7.70 -9.76
C PRO A 38 3.83 -7.51 -9.39
N TYR A 39 4.16 -6.46 -8.66
CA TYR A 39 5.54 -6.20 -8.23
C TYR A 39 6.07 -7.21 -7.21
N GLY A 40 5.19 -7.87 -6.47
CA GLY A 40 5.58 -8.87 -5.46
C GLY A 40 6.35 -10.09 -6.01
N GLU A 41 6.36 -10.28 -7.33
CA GLU A 41 7.02 -11.37 -8.05
C GLU A 41 8.25 -10.91 -8.86
N LYS A 42 8.57 -9.60 -8.82
CA LYS A 42 9.68 -9.00 -9.56
C LYS A 42 10.95 -8.93 -8.72
N SER A 43 12.10 -8.84 -9.39
CA SER A 43 13.37 -8.58 -8.69
C SER A 43 13.41 -7.16 -8.11
N PRO A 44 14.19 -6.93 -7.04
CA PRO A 44 14.37 -5.58 -6.48
C PRO A 44 14.85 -4.56 -7.52
N ASP A 45 15.73 -4.96 -8.44
CA ASP A 45 16.24 -4.08 -9.51
C ASP A 45 15.12 -3.65 -10.47
N GLN A 46 14.30 -4.59 -10.91
CA GLN A 46 13.14 -4.28 -11.77
C GLN A 46 12.17 -3.32 -11.08
N ILE A 47 11.89 -3.54 -9.78
CA ILE A 47 10.99 -2.68 -9.02
C ILE A 47 11.57 -1.27 -8.88
N ARG A 48 12.88 -1.15 -8.66
CA ARG A 48 13.58 0.15 -8.62
C ARG A 48 13.45 0.89 -9.96
N ASP A 49 13.75 0.22 -11.06
CA ASP A 49 13.66 0.82 -12.40
C ASP A 49 12.24 1.30 -12.73
N PHE A 50 11.21 0.52 -12.40
CA PHE A 50 9.82 0.92 -12.58
C PHE A 50 9.48 2.15 -11.72
N SER A 51 9.86 2.12 -10.45
CA SER A 51 9.61 3.22 -9.50
C SER A 51 10.27 4.53 -9.94
N ILE A 52 11.51 4.47 -10.44
CA ILE A 52 12.23 5.63 -10.94
C ILE A 52 11.54 6.20 -12.19
N ARG A 53 11.20 5.35 -13.18
CA ARG A 53 10.54 5.81 -14.43
C ARG A 53 9.19 6.47 -14.15
N ILE A 54 8.39 5.91 -13.25
CA ILE A 54 7.11 6.51 -12.86
C ILE A 54 7.34 7.86 -12.16
N THR A 55 8.35 7.93 -11.29
CA THR A 55 8.68 9.17 -10.58
C THR A 55 9.16 10.25 -11.55
N ASP A 56 10.05 9.92 -12.49
CA ASP A 56 10.51 10.83 -13.54
C ASP A 56 9.33 11.35 -14.39
N TYR A 57 8.40 10.46 -14.76
CA TYR A 57 7.19 10.82 -15.50
C TYR A 57 6.31 11.81 -14.72
N LEU A 58 6.05 11.53 -13.43
CA LEU A 58 5.25 12.39 -12.57
C LEU A 58 5.88 13.77 -12.38
N ILE A 59 7.20 13.84 -12.21
CA ILE A 59 7.93 15.12 -12.10
C ILE A 59 7.87 15.90 -13.40
N THR A 60 8.15 15.24 -14.53
CA THR A 60 8.31 15.91 -15.83
C THR A 60 6.96 16.39 -16.40
N HIS A 61 5.92 15.56 -16.29
CA HIS A 61 4.64 15.85 -16.95
C HIS A 61 3.59 16.48 -16.02
N HIS A 62 3.71 16.28 -14.71
CA HIS A 62 2.73 16.74 -13.75
C HIS A 62 3.29 17.71 -12.70
N HIS A 63 4.61 17.97 -12.69
CA HIS A 63 5.27 18.92 -11.78
C HIS A 63 4.84 18.73 -10.32
N ILE A 64 4.95 17.50 -9.85
CA ILE A 64 4.47 17.13 -8.51
C ILE A 64 5.27 17.81 -7.39
N ASP A 65 4.59 18.29 -6.35
CA ASP A 65 5.18 18.83 -5.12
C ASP A 65 5.54 17.75 -4.09
N ALA A 66 4.87 16.61 -4.18
CA ALA A 66 5.11 15.45 -3.32
C ALA A 66 4.81 14.15 -4.06
N LEU A 67 5.49 13.07 -3.62
CA LEU A 67 5.30 11.71 -4.11
C LEU A 67 4.86 10.79 -2.97
N VAL A 68 3.80 10.01 -3.20
CA VAL A 68 3.42 8.88 -2.35
C VAL A 68 3.70 7.59 -3.10
N VAL A 69 4.64 6.80 -2.60
CA VAL A 69 4.89 5.43 -3.05
C VAL A 69 3.88 4.53 -2.34
N ALA A 70 2.70 4.35 -2.97
CA ALA A 70 1.57 3.65 -2.37
C ALA A 70 1.71 2.12 -2.45
N CYS A 71 2.82 1.59 -2.91
CA CYS A 71 3.13 0.17 -2.99
C CYS A 71 4.13 -0.22 -1.90
N ASN A 72 3.77 -1.16 -1.02
CA ASN A 72 4.68 -1.68 0.00
C ASN A 72 5.92 -2.32 -0.61
N THR A 73 5.74 -3.06 -1.71
CA THR A 73 6.83 -3.70 -2.43
C THR A 73 7.79 -2.67 -3.05
N SER A 74 7.25 -1.62 -3.71
CA SER A 74 8.08 -0.50 -4.21
C SER A 74 8.79 0.23 -3.08
N THR A 75 8.09 0.52 -2.00
CA THR A 75 8.70 1.18 -0.83
C THR A 75 9.87 0.36 -0.29
N SER A 76 9.70 -0.95 -0.15
CA SER A 76 10.76 -1.84 0.33
C SER A 76 12.00 -1.83 -0.57
N ALA A 77 11.80 -1.81 -1.90
CA ALA A 77 12.88 -1.93 -2.87
C ALA A 77 13.52 -0.59 -3.27
N ALA A 78 12.75 0.51 -3.34
CA ALA A 78 13.17 1.73 -4.03
C ALA A 78 13.20 3.00 -3.17
N ILE A 79 12.59 3.04 -1.99
CA ILE A 79 12.37 4.30 -1.25
C ILE A 79 13.65 5.06 -0.89
N ILE A 80 14.75 4.35 -0.60
CA ILE A 80 16.02 4.97 -0.25
C ILE A 80 16.58 5.70 -1.48
N GLU A 81 16.68 4.99 -2.60
CA GLU A 81 17.20 5.53 -3.85
C GLU A 81 16.33 6.69 -4.38
N LEU A 82 15.00 6.58 -4.30
CA LEU A 82 14.11 7.68 -4.68
C LEU A 82 14.36 8.95 -3.85
N ARG A 83 14.57 8.81 -2.53
CA ARG A 83 14.88 9.94 -1.65
C ARG A 83 16.26 10.55 -1.90
N GLU A 84 17.24 9.75 -2.26
CA GLU A 84 18.58 10.21 -2.63
C GLU A 84 18.56 10.93 -3.97
N ARG A 85 17.87 10.36 -4.97
CA ARG A 85 17.79 10.90 -6.32
C ARG A 85 16.97 12.20 -6.42
N TYR A 86 15.90 12.30 -5.64
CA TYR A 86 14.95 13.43 -5.66
C TYR A 86 14.90 14.12 -4.29
N SER A 87 16.06 14.59 -3.81
CA SER A 87 16.23 15.11 -2.44
C SER A 87 15.33 16.30 -2.09
N ASP A 88 14.92 17.10 -3.07
CA ASP A 88 14.04 18.27 -2.88
C ASP A 88 12.56 17.92 -2.85
N LEU A 89 12.19 16.71 -3.33
CA LEU A 89 10.82 16.23 -3.37
C LEU A 89 10.42 15.61 -2.02
N ILE A 90 9.22 15.93 -1.55
CA ILE A 90 8.62 15.21 -0.42
C ILE A 90 8.27 13.80 -0.89
N ILE A 91 8.89 12.77 -0.30
CA ILE A 91 8.61 11.37 -0.65
C ILE A 91 8.15 10.59 0.57
N VAL A 92 6.90 10.12 0.53
CA VAL A 92 6.28 9.28 1.54
C VAL A 92 6.12 7.86 1.00
N GLY A 93 6.74 6.90 1.67
CA GLY A 93 6.59 5.48 1.34
C GLY A 93 5.56 4.81 2.24
N THR A 94 5.10 3.67 1.81
CA THR A 94 4.12 2.83 2.51
C THR A 94 4.84 1.69 3.22
N GLU A 95 4.84 1.70 4.54
CA GLU A 95 5.43 0.65 5.37
C GLU A 95 4.33 -0.12 6.12
N PRO A 96 4.52 -1.43 6.36
CA PRO A 96 3.62 -2.18 7.22
C PRO A 96 3.49 -1.54 8.60
N GLY A 97 2.25 -1.35 9.05
CA GLY A 97 1.91 -0.63 10.28
C GLY A 97 2.22 -1.42 11.57
N LEU A 98 3.43 -1.95 11.73
CA LEU A 98 3.83 -2.76 12.88
C LEU A 98 3.74 -2.01 14.21
N LYS A 99 4.25 -0.78 14.28
CA LYS A 99 4.25 -0.01 15.52
C LYS A 99 2.83 0.23 16.06
N PRO A 100 1.85 0.73 15.29
CA PRO A 100 0.47 0.80 15.74
C PRO A 100 -0.13 -0.58 16.05
N ALA A 101 0.18 -1.63 15.29
CA ALA A 101 -0.32 -2.97 15.57
C ALA A 101 0.11 -3.49 16.95
N ILE A 102 1.37 -3.30 17.29
CA ILE A 102 1.92 -3.67 18.60
C ILE A 102 1.23 -2.91 19.74
N SER A 103 0.92 -1.62 19.54
CA SER A 103 0.23 -0.84 20.56
C SER A 103 -1.24 -1.23 20.76
N HIS A 104 -1.89 -1.78 19.74
CA HIS A 104 -3.28 -2.24 19.81
C HIS A 104 -3.43 -3.70 20.24
N SER A 105 -2.38 -4.51 20.08
CA SER A 105 -2.45 -5.95 20.44
C SER A 105 -2.47 -6.14 21.96
N ALA A 106 -3.52 -6.76 22.45
CA ALA A 106 -3.65 -7.16 23.84
C ALA A 106 -2.85 -8.45 24.16
N THR A 107 -2.76 -9.37 23.19
CA THR A 107 -2.04 -10.65 23.34
C THR A 107 -0.54 -10.52 23.13
N LYS A 108 -0.06 -9.39 22.61
CA LYS A 108 1.32 -9.21 22.14
C LYS A 108 1.73 -10.17 21.01
N LYS A 109 0.73 -10.65 20.27
CA LYS A 109 0.89 -11.51 19.09
C LYS A 109 0.27 -10.83 17.89
N VAL A 110 1.12 -10.45 16.94
CA VAL A 110 0.76 -9.65 15.77
C VAL A 110 1.02 -10.46 14.51
N GLY A 111 0.01 -10.60 13.67
CA GLY A 111 0.15 -11.15 12.32
C GLY A 111 0.57 -10.08 11.32
N VAL A 112 1.37 -10.44 10.34
CA VAL A 112 1.71 -9.58 9.20
C VAL A 112 1.46 -10.34 7.91
N LEU A 113 0.49 -9.91 7.14
CA LEU A 113 0.25 -10.41 5.79
C LEU A 113 0.91 -9.47 4.79
N ALA A 114 1.80 -9.97 3.95
CA ALA A 114 2.47 -9.14 2.95
C ALA A 114 2.90 -9.98 1.72
N THR A 115 3.39 -9.31 0.69
CA THR A 115 4.01 -10.01 -0.43
C THR A 115 5.36 -10.60 -0.02
N PRO A 116 5.81 -11.70 -0.66
CA PRO A 116 7.14 -12.26 -0.40
C PRO A 116 8.25 -11.22 -0.53
N ALA A 117 8.18 -10.34 -1.54
CA ALA A 117 9.18 -9.28 -1.73
C ALA A 117 9.21 -8.27 -0.57
N THR A 118 8.06 -7.91 0.01
CA THR A 118 8.00 -7.03 1.17
C THR A 118 8.64 -7.67 2.40
N LEU A 119 8.29 -8.92 2.72
CA LEU A 119 8.82 -9.63 3.90
C LEU A 119 10.34 -9.92 3.78
N ASN A 120 10.82 -10.12 2.56
CA ASN A 120 12.25 -10.33 2.30
C ASN A 120 13.08 -9.04 2.32
N GLY A 121 12.44 -7.87 2.30
CA GLY A 121 13.11 -6.58 2.29
C GLY A 121 13.92 -6.32 3.56
N GLU A 122 15.16 -5.85 3.41
CA GLU A 122 16.09 -5.57 4.52
C GLU A 122 15.50 -4.56 5.52
N LYS A 123 14.87 -3.51 5.01
CA LYS A 123 14.24 -2.47 5.82
C LYS A 123 13.11 -3.02 6.69
N TYR A 124 12.28 -3.90 6.12
CA TYR A 124 11.20 -4.56 6.86
C TYR A 124 11.77 -5.47 7.96
N LYS A 125 12.76 -6.31 7.63
CA LYS A 125 13.42 -7.20 8.61
C LYS A 125 14.04 -6.44 9.77
N ALA A 126 14.74 -5.34 9.47
CA ALA A 126 15.30 -4.47 10.50
C ALA A 126 14.24 -3.87 11.41
N LEU A 127 13.09 -3.43 10.85
CA LEU A 127 11.95 -2.90 11.59
C LEU A 127 11.35 -3.96 12.53
N VAL A 128 11.11 -5.19 12.04
CA VAL A 128 10.60 -6.31 12.84
C VAL A 128 11.55 -6.62 13.99
N ALA A 129 12.84 -6.80 13.71
CA ALA A 129 13.83 -7.12 14.72
C ALA A 129 13.89 -6.04 15.83
N MET A 130 13.91 -4.78 15.44
CA MET A 130 13.94 -3.65 16.38
C MET A 130 12.67 -3.63 17.27
N LEU A 131 11.50 -3.74 16.68
CA LEU A 131 10.24 -3.61 17.42
C LEU A 131 9.95 -4.85 18.26
N SER A 132 10.20 -6.07 17.76
CA SER A 132 10.00 -7.31 18.51
C SER A 132 10.83 -7.35 19.78
N ASN A 133 12.10 -6.96 19.70
CA ASN A 133 13.00 -6.90 20.84
C ASN A 133 12.60 -5.80 21.85
N HIS A 134 12.23 -4.62 21.35
CA HIS A 134 11.90 -3.49 22.24
C HIS A 134 10.56 -3.67 22.98
N TYR A 135 9.54 -4.23 22.31
CA TYR A 135 8.19 -4.38 22.89
C TYR A 135 7.87 -5.78 23.37
N HIS A 136 8.78 -6.74 23.25
CA HIS A 136 8.57 -8.16 23.60
C HIS A 136 7.30 -8.72 22.94
N VAL A 137 7.14 -8.48 21.63
CA VAL A 137 6.00 -8.92 20.83
C VAL A 137 6.44 -10.07 19.92
N GLU A 138 5.55 -11.03 19.76
CA GLU A 138 5.70 -12.12 18.79
C GLU A 138 5.05 -11.73 17.46
N VAL A 139 5.82 -11.76 16.38
CA VAL A 139 5.36 -11.40 15.04
C VAL A 139 5.25 -12.66 14.17
N PHE A 140 4.04 -12.90 13.66
CA PHE A 140 3.71 -14.00 12.76
C PHE A 140 3.66 -13.48 11.33
N GLU A 141 4.69 -13.74 10.56
CA GLU A 141 4.81 -13.30 9.17
C GLU A 141 4.22 -14.33 8.23
N GLN A 142 3.34 -13.89 7.35
CA GLN A 142 2.72 -14.73 6.34
C GLN A 142 2.86 -14.11 4.95
N PRO A 143 3.70 -14.69 4.09
CA PRO A 143 3.71 -14.33 2.68
C PRO A 143 2.43 -14.84 2.00
N CYS A 144 1.80 -13.99 1.19
CA CYS A 144 0.52 -14.27 0.53
C CYS A 144 0.67 -14.22 -1.01
N PRO A 145 1.40 -15.17 -1.63
CA PRO A 145 1.57 -15.20 -3.08
C PRO A 145 0.22 -15.47 -3.77
N GLY A 146 -0.05 -14.76 -4.88
CA GLY A 146 -1.29 -14.94 -5.64
C GLY A 146 -2.52 -14.21 -5.07
N LEU A 147 -2.47 -13.66 -3.86
CA LEU A 147 -3.63 -12.98 -3.27
C LEU A 147 -3.97 -11.68 -4.00
N VAL A 148 -2.97 -10.93 -4.46
CA VAL A 148 -3.18 -9.71 -5.25
C VAL A 148 -3.96 -10.02 -6.53
N GLN A 149 -3.60 -11.09 -7.23
CA GLN A 149 -4.28 -11.52 -8.46
C GLN A 149 -5.75 -11.91 -8.20
N GLN A 150 -6.04 -12.61 -7.09
CA GLN A 150 -7.42 -12.90 -6.70
C GLN A 150 -8.23 -11.63 -6.44
N ILE A 151 -7.62 -10.65 -5.75
CA ILE A 151 -8.28 -9.37 -5.45
C ILE A 151 -8.53 -8.58 -6.73
N GLU A 152 -7.53 -8.42 -7.59
CA GLU A 152 -7.67 -7.66 -8.84
C GLU A 152 -8.61 -8.30 -9.86
N SER A 153 -8.85 -9.61 -9.78
CA SER A 153 -9.90 -10.29 -10.54
C SER A 153 -11.28 -10.24 -9.89
N GLY A 154 -11.46 -9.48 -8.81
CA GLY A 154 -12.73 -9.36 -8.09
C GLY A 154 -13.07 -10.55 -7.17
N GLU A 155 -12.18 -11.54 -7.07
CA GLU A 155 -12.39 -12.79 -6.35
C GLU A 155 -12.09 -12.66 -4.84
N THR A 156 -12.60 -11.60 -4.19
CA THR A 156 -12.28 -11.29 -2.78
C THR A 156 -12.93 -12.24 -1.77
N THR A 157 -14.01 -12.93 -2.15
CA THR A 157 -14.81 -13.82 -1.28
C THR A 157 -14.98 -15.22 -1.84
N SER A 158 -14.29 -15.55 -2.95
CA SER A 158 -14.41 -16.87 -3.60
C SER A 158 -13.88 -18.00 -2.71
N ASP A 159 -14.36 -19.21 -2.96
CA ASP A 159 -13.89 -20.42 -2.25
C ASP A 159 -12.37 -20.59 -2.35
N LYS A 160 -11.79 -20.23 -3.49
CA LYS A 160 -10.35 -20.25 -3.69
C LYS A 160 -9.64 -19.28 -2.75
N THR A 161 -10.10 -18.02 -2.68
CA THR A 161 -9.54 -17.01 -1.78
C THR A 161 -9.70 -17.41 -0.32
N LEU A 162 -10.86 -17.93 0.07
CA LEU A 162 -11.09 -18.41 1.43
C LEU A 162 -10.19 -19.61 1.78
N SER A 163 -9.98 -20.55 0.86
CA SER A 163 -9.08 -21.69 1.06
C SER A 163 -7.61 -21.25 1.22
N MET A 164 -7.16 -20.28 0.42
CA MET A 164 -5.81 -19.70 0.56
C MET A 164 -5.66 -19.05 1.95
N LEU A 165 -6.62 -18.22 2.35
CA LEU A 165 -6.60 -17.55 3.64
C LEU A 165 -6.68 -18.54 4.81
N GLU A 166 -7.51 -19.59 4.73
CA GLU A 166 -7.58 -20.63 5.76
C GLU A 166 -6.23 -21.32 5.96
N THR A 167 -5.57 -21.68 4.87
CA THR A 167 -4.24 -22.32 4.92
C THR A 167 -3.20 -21.42 5.59
N TRP A 168 -3.22 -20.12 5.29
CA TRP A 168 -2.24 -19.16 5.80
C TRP A 168 -2.52 -18.68 7.22
N LEU A 169 -3.80 -18.58 7.61
CA LEU A 169 -4.17 -17.94 8.86
C LEU A 169 -4.44 -18.93 10.00
N SER A 170 -4.59 -20.23 9.70
CA SER A 170 -4.79 -21.24 10.76
C SER A 170 -3.68 -21.20 11.83
N PRO A 171 -2.37 -21.08 11.51
CA PRO A 171 -1.35 -20.94 12.53
C PRO A 171 -1.50 -19.68 13.40
N MET A 172 -1.89 -18.55 12.79
CA MET A 172 -2.14 -17.30 13.54
C MET A 172 -3.33 -17.43 14.48
N ARG A 173 -4.39 -18.11 14.02
CA ARG A 173 -5.57 -18.40 14.83
C ARG A 173 -5.23 -19.27 16.04
N ASP A 174 -4.47 -20.34 15.85
CA ASP A 174 -4.05 -21.28 16.88
C ASP A 174 -3.15 -20.64 17.94
N HIS A 175 -2.33 -19.66 17.54
CA HIS A 175 -1.47 -18.88 18.43
C HIS A 175 -2.16 -17.68 19.08
N ASN A 176 -3.46 -17.47 18.87
CA ASN A 176 -4.19 -16.35 19.43
C ASN A 176 -3.69 -14.96 18.98
N VAL A 177 -3.28 -14.81 17.72
CA VAL A 177 -3.03 -13.51 17.11
C VAL A 177 -4.32 -12.69 17.13
N ASP A 178 -4.31 -11.49 17.68
CA ASP A 178 -5.49 -10.61 17.82
C ASP A 178 -5.44 -9.37 16.92
N THR A 179 -4.28 -9.10 16.36
CA THR A 179 -4.05 -7.95 15.50
C THR A 179 -3.30 -8.37 14.24
N ILE A 180 -3.82 -7.98 13.07
CA ILE A 180 -3.22 -8.32 11.77
C ILE A 180 -2.88 -7.04 11.01
N VAL A 181 -1.61 -6.93 10.63
CA VAL A 181 -1.10 -5.89 9.73
C VAL A 181 -1.34 -6.31 8.29
N LEU A 182 -2.00 -5.46 7.53
CA LEU A 182 -2.22 -5.61 6.10
C LEU A 182 -1.06 -4.91 5.34
N GLY A 183 0.03 -5.66 5.16
CA GLY A 183 1.29 -5.17 4.57
C GLY A 183 1.29 -5.11 3.04
N CYS A 184 0.12 -5.02 2.43
CA CYS A 184 -0.10 -4.78 1.00
C CYS A 184 -1.35 -3.91 0.84
N THR A 185 -1.30 -2.98 -0.10
CA THR A 185 -2.39 -2.02 -0.39
C THR A 185 -3.68 -2.68 -0.87
N HIS A 186 -3.60 -3.89 -1.40
CA HIS A 186 -4.77 -4.67 -1.82
C HIS A 186 -5.49 -5.37 -0.65
N TYR A 187 -4.78 -5.73 0.41
CA TYR A 187 -5.33 -6.59 1.46
C TYR A 187 -6.46 -5.98 2.30
N PRO A 188 -6.63 -4.65 2.40
CA PRO A 188 -7.84 -4.08 2.95
C PRO A 188 -9.14 -4.56 2.29
N LEU A 189 -9.09 -4.96 1.01
CA LEU A 189 -10.25 -5.42 0.24
C LEU A 189 -10.70 -6.86 0.59
N VAL A 190 -9.89 -7.62 1.31
CA VAL A 190 -10.22 -8.97 1.80
C VAL A 190 -10.34 -9.05 3.32
N LYS A 191 -10.51 -7.91 4.01
CA LYS A 191 -10.70 -7.85 5.47
C LYS A 191 -11.83 -8.77 5.94
N GLU A 192 -12.96 -8.76 5.24
CA GLU A 192 -14.13 -9.60 5.59
C GLU A 192 -13.80 -11.10 5.48
N SER A 193 -13.11 -11.49 4.42
CA SER A 193 -12.68 -12.88 4.22
C SER A 193 -11.66 -13.32 5.28
N ILE A 194 -10.70 -12.44 5.64
CA ILE A 194 -9.76 -12.70 6.74
C ILE A 194 -10.53 -12.82 8.07
N GLN A 195 -11.46 -11.90 8.34
CA GLN A 195 -12.27 -11.93 9.56
C GLN A 195 -13.08 -13.23 9.68
N ARG A 196 -13.66 -13.68 8.55
CA ARG A 196 -14.40 -14.95 8.47
C ARG A 196 -13.53 -16.16 8.81
N VAL A 197 -12.32 -16.23 8.25
CA VAL A 197 -11.37 -17.31 8.45
C VAL A 197 -10.80 -17.33 9.88
N MET A 198 -10.60 -16.18 10.48
CA MET A 198 -10.07 -16.08 11.85
C MET A 198 -11.06 -16.52 12.92
N HIS A 199 -12.37 -16.62 12.63
CA HIS A 199 -13.46 -17.05 13.54
C HIS A 199 -13.55 -16.28 14.87
N ARG A 200 -12.95 -15.09 14.95
CA ARG A 200 -12.95 -14.21 16.12
C ARG A 200 -12.65 -12.77 15.71
N PRO A 201 -13.02 -11.76 16.52
CA PRO A 201 -12.69 -10.37 16.23
C PRO A 201 -11.17 -10.17 16.08
N ILE A 202 -10.77 -9.50 15.01
CA ILE A 202 -9.38 -9.15 14.72
C ILE A 202 -9.28 -7.64 14.53
N THR A 203 -8.28 -7.03 15.14
CA THR A 203 -7.90 -5.65 14.85
C THR A 203 -7.06 -5.62 13.58
N PHE A 204 -7.52 -4.90 12.56
CA PHE A 204 -6.77 -4.71 11.32
C PHE A 204 -6.03 -3.39 11.33
N ILE A 205 -4.77 -3.43 10.96
CA ILE A 205 -3.94 -2.25 10.78
C ILE A 205 -3.47 -2.22 9.33
N ASP A 206 -3.79 -1.15 8.63
CA ASP A 206 -3.24 -0.82 7.32
C ASP A 206 -2.42 0.48 7.39
N SER A 207 -1.82 0.86 6.27
CA SER A 207 -0.93 2.01 6.22
C SER A 207 -1.59 3.32 5.78
N ALA A 208 -2.86 3.29 5.33
CA ALA A 208 -3.46 4.44 4.65
C ALA A 208 -3.52 5.71 5.51
N GLU A 209 -3.99 5.58 6.76
CA GLU A 209 -4.03 6.69 7.71
C GLU A 209 -2.63 7.24 8.06
N GLY A 210 -1.67 6.34 8.28
CA GLY A 210 -0.29 6.70 8.62
C GLY A 210 0.40 7.46 7.47
N VAL A 211 0.26 6.97 6.25
CA VAL A 211 0.78 7.61 5.03
C VAL A 211 0.15 8.98 4.82
N THR A 212 -1.17 9.07 4.92
CA THR A 212 -1.89 10.33 4.72
C THR A 212 -1.49 11.38 5.77
N LYS A 213 -1.45 11.02 7.05
CA LYS A 213 -1.01 11.92 8.13
C LYS A 213 0.43 12.39 7.94
N ARG A 214 1.33 11.47 7.54
CA ARG A 214 2.73 11.83 7.28
C ARG A 214 2.87 12.79 6.10
N LEU A 215 2.12 12.57 5.03
CA LEU A 215 2.09 13.46 3.87
C LEU A 215 1.61 14.87 4.27
N ILE A 216 0.47 14.98 4.95
CA ILE A 216 -0.09 16.26 5.42
C ILE A 216 0.91 16.99 6.31
N TYR A 217 1.54 16.31 7.25
CA TYR A 217 2.56 16.88 8.12
C TYR A 217 3.73 17.46 7.31
N LEU A 218 4.29 16.71 6.37
CA LEU A 218 5.44 17.18 5.59
C LEU A 218 5.11 18.32 4.62
N LEU A 219 3.91 18.31 4.04
CA LEU A 219 3.41 19.42 3.23
C LEU A 219 3.24 20.69 4.08
N GLY A 220 2.70 20.55 5.29
CA GLY A 220 2.58 21.68 6.23
C GLY A 220 3.93 22.29 6.63
N GLU A 221 4.95 21.47 6.88
CA GLU A 221 6.33 21.91 7.15
C GLU A 221 6.94 22.70 5.97
N LYS A 222 6.51 22.43 4.74
CA LYS A 222 6.91 23.18 3.52
C LYS A 222 6.02 24.39 3.25
N GLY A 223 5.02 24.69 4.10
CA GLY A 223 4.15 25.86 3.99
C GLY A 223 2.96 25.70 3.03
N PHE A 224 2.62 24.48 2.60
CA PHE A 224 1.41 24.25 1.81
C PHE A 224 0.16 24.44 2.68
N THR A 225 -0.87 25.07 2.09
CA THR A 225 -2.21 25.21 2.68
C THR A 225 -3.18 24.18 2.13
N PHE A 226 -4.19 23.84 2.92
CA PHE A 226 -5.15 22.78 2.63
C PHE A 226 -6.57 23.35 2.51
N GLU A 227 -6.82 24.10 1.43
CA GLU A 227 -8.12 24.74 1.19
C GLU A 227 -8.68 24.37 -0.19
N GLY A 228 -9.99 24.19 -0.27
CA GLY A 228 -10.70 23.88 -1.51
C GLY A 228 -10.93 22.38 -1.72
N LYS A 229 -11.41 22.04 -2.92
CA LYS A 229 -11.69 20.64 -3.29
C LYS A 229 -10.43 19.95 -3.80
N THR A 230 -10.27 18.70 -3.42
CA THR A 230 -9.24 17.83 -3.99
C THR A 230 -9.77 17.18 -5.26
N ALA A 231 -8.95 17.17 -6.30
CA ALA A 231 -9.23 16.48 -7.56
C ALA A 231 -8.36 15.23 -7.68
N LEU A 232 -8.91 14.17 -8.29
CA LEU A 232 -8.19 12.94 -8.57
C LEU A 232 -8.16 12.67 -10.08
N HIS A 233 -6.97 12.45 -10.61
CA HIS A 233 -6.72 12.03 -11.98
C HIS A 233 -6.10 10.64 -11.95
N LEU A 234 -6.76 9.66 -12.58
CA LEU A 234 -6.33 8.27 -12.63
C LEU A 234 -5.70 7.95 -13.98
N PHE A 235 -4.50 7.39 -13.90
CA PHE A 235 -3.78 6.87 -15.05
C PHE A 235 -3.39 5.41 -14.80
N ALA A 236 -3.33 4.62 -15.88
CA ALA A 236 -2.83 3.26 -15.85
C ALA A 236 -1.90 2.99 -17.03
N THR A 237 -0.87 2.18 -16.83
CA THR A 237 0.04 1.79 -17.93
C THR A 237 -0.53 0.68 -18.82
N GLY A 238 -1.59 0.00 -18.36
CA GLY A 238 -2.27 -1.07 -19.08
C GLY A 238 -3.75 -1.18 -18.70
N PRO A 239 -4.42 -2.25 -19.10
CA PRO A 239 -5.83 -2.46 -18.77
C PRO A 239 -6.07 -2.50 -17.26
N ILE A 240 -7.22 -2.00 -16.85
CA ILE A 240 -7.75 -2.08 -15.48
C ILE A 240 -9.21 -2.50 -15.52
N ASP A 241 -9.70 -3.03 -14.40
CA ASP A 241 -11.12 -3.26 -14.19
C ASP A 241 -11.76 -2.01 -13.56
N PRO A 242 -12.68 -1.30 -14.25
CA PRO A 242 -13.38 -0.14 -13.71
C PRO A 242 -14.21 -0.48 -12.45
N ALA A 243 -14.73 -1.71 -12.34
CA ALA A 243 -15.49 -2.13 -11.18
C ALA A 243 -14.63 -2.15 -9.89
N MET A 244 -13.35 -2.47 -10.02
CA MET A 244 -12.40 -2.37 -8.90
C MET A 244 -12.18 -0.92 -8.45
N VAL A 245 -12.08 0.02 -9.40
CA VAL A 245 -11.96 1.45 -9.07
C VAL A 245 -13.20 1.93 -8.31
N GLU A 246 -14.40 1.59 -8.81
CA GLU A 246 -15.65 1.91 -8.15
C GLU A 246 -15.76 1.27 -6.76
N MET A 247 -15.40 0.02 -6.62
CA MET A 247 -15.37 -0.68 -5.32
C MET A 247 -14.51 0.03 -4.29
N ILE A 248 -13.33 0.54 -4.68
CA ILE A 248 -12.39 1.16 -3.76
C ILE A 248 -12.75 2.61 -3.44
N LEU A 249 -13.16 3.38 -4.43
CA LEU A 249 -13.40 4.82 -4.30
C LEU A 249 -14.86 5.18 -4.03
N GLY A 250 -15.80 4.25 -4.22
CA GLY A 250 -17.24 4.47 -4.04
C GLY A 250 -17.92 5.24 -5.17
N GLU A 251 -17.17 5.58 -6.23
CA GLU A 251 -17.66 6.31 -7.40
C GLU A 251 -16.86 5.93 -8.65
N ASN A 252 -17.47 6.16 -9.82
CA ASN A 252 -16.82 5.92 -11.10
C ASN A 252 -15.88 7.08 -11.46
N PHE A 253 -14.61 6.75 -11.63
CA PHE A 253 -13.60 7.66 -12.14
C PHE A 253 -13.20 7.29 -13.57
N ARG A 254 -12.98 8.32 -14.40
CA ARG A 254 -12.40 8.12 -15.72
C ARG A 254 -10.92 7.82 -15.57
N VAL A 255 -10.47 6.69 -16.12
CA VAL A 255 -9.07 6.31 -16.16
C VAL A 255 -8.48 6.59 -17.54
N SER A 256 -7.34 7.24 -17.58
CA SER A 256 -6.57 7.49 -18.80
C SER A 256 -5.44 6.47 -18.93
N VAL A 257 -5.27 5.90 -20.11
CA VAL A 257 -4.18 4.94 -20.36
C VAL A 257 -2.93 5.70 -20.81
N ILE A 258 -1.81 5.44 -20.15
CA ILE A 258 -0.48 5.94 -20.51
C ILE A 258 0.20 4.85 -21.36
N HIS A 259 0.50 5.14 -22.61
CA HIS A 259 1.15 4.19 -23.52
C HIS A 259 2.68 4.15 -23.38
N SER A 260 3.28 5.13 -22.74
CA SER A 260 4.72 5.19 -22.47
C SER A 260 4.99 6.06 -21.23
N LEU A 261 5.91 5.60 -20.39
CA LEU A 261 6.46 6.35 -19.25
C LEU A 261 7.81 7.04 -19.61
N ASN A 262 8.04 7.26 -20.89
CA ASN A 262 9.26 7.93 -21.40
C ASN A 262 9.01 9.43 -21.54
#